data_dcae4009595d130bcef59633377c101f
#
_entry.id   dcae4009595d130bcef59633377c101f
#
_cell.length_a   1.000
_cell.length_b   1.000
_cell.length_c   1.000
_cell.angle_alpha   90.00
_cell.angle_beta   90.00
_cell.angle_gamma   90.00
#
_symmetry.space_group_name_H-M   'P 1'
#
loop_
_entity.id
_entity.type
_entity.pdbx_description
1 polymer ?
#
loop_
_entity_poly.entity_id
_entity_poly.type
_entity_poly.pdbx_seq_one_letter_code
_entity_poly.pdbx_strand_id
1 'polypeptide(L)'
;MIFIVISIDTRPEKRDDFLAGITRYCAQVRAEPGTVRFTCSEDVEEPNRFVVVANYADQAAGEAHVASEHAQWFFGWLPSVVSRVPTIVYQELPGAGWSEMSEVRLESAT
;
A
#
# COMPACT_ATOMS: atom_id res chain seq x y z
N MET A 1 -10.46 11.69 -4.14
CA MET A 1 -9.33 10.74 -4.25
C MET A 1 -9.74 9.35 -3.80
N ILE A 2 -9.11 8.35 -4.33
CA ILE A 2 -9.28 6.97 -3.85
C ILE A 2 -8.30 6.74 -2.71
N PHE A 3 -8.80 6.17 -1.62
CA PHE A 3 -7.99 5.85 -0.43
C PHE A 3 -8.18 4.39 -0.05
N ILE A 4 -7.07 3.67 0.07
CA ILE A 4 -7.09 2.23 0.32
C ILE A 4 -6.10 1.90 1.44
N VAL A 5 -6.54 1.03 2.37
CA VAL A 5 -5.67 0.40 3.35
C VAL A 5 -5.84 -1.10 3.23
N ILE A 6 -4.74 -1.82 3.09
CA ILE A 6 -4.73 -3.28 2.98
C ILE A 6 -3.89 -3.84 4.12
N SER A 7 -4.46 -4.80 4.86
CA SER A 7 -3.71 -5.55 5.87
C SER A 7 -3.37 -6.94 5.32
N ILE A 8 -2.08 -7.28 5.36
CA ILE A 8 -1.55 -8.51 4.78
C ILE A 8 -0.78 -9.26 5.86
N ASP A 9 -1.19 -10.51 6.14
CA ASP A 9 -0.45 -11.38 7.05
C ASP A 9 0.32 -12.42 6.23
N THR A 10 1.65 -12.41 6.33
CA THR A 10 2.46 -13.38 5.60
C THR A 10 2.67 -14.66 6.42
N ARG A 11 2.91 -15.75 5.72
CA ARG A 11 3.48 -16.95 6.38
C ARG A 11 4.88 -16.59 6.84
N PRO A 12 5.28 -16.98 8.07
CA PRO A 12 6.62 -16.65 8.57
C PRO A 12 7.76 -17.12 7.66
N GLU A 13 7.63 -18.31 7.08
CA GLU A 13 8.63 -18.87 6.17
C GLU A 13 8.67 -18.20 4.80
N LYS A 14 7.67 -17.38 4.49
CA LYS A 14 7.56 -16.62 3.23
C LYS A 14 7.85 -15.13 3.38
N ARG A 15 8.25 -14.70 4.58
CA ARG A 15 8.52 -13.30 4.87
C ARG A 15 9.51 -12.67 3.90
N ASP A 16 10.65 -13.34 3.68
CA ASP A 16 11.71 -12.80 2.81
C ASP A 16 11.24 -12.71 1.35
N ASP A 17 10.50 -13.71 0.89
CA ASP A 17 9.90 -13.70 -0.45
C ASP A 17 8.91 -12.53 -0.59
N PHE A 18 8.09 -12.33 0.44
CA PHE A 18 7.13 -11.22 0.46
C PHE A 18 7.85 -9.87 0.39
N LEU A 19 8.88 -9.68 1.22
CA LEU A 19 9.63 -8.42 1.25
C LEU A 19 10.25 -8.09 -0.11
N ALA A 20 10.84 -9.08 -0.77
CA ALA A 20 11.42 -8.89 -2.10
C ALA A 20 10.34 -8.53 -3.14
N GLY A 21 9.23 -9.23 -3.13
CA GLY A 21 8.14 -9.02 -4.08
C GLY A 21 7.41 -7.69 -3.87
N ILE A 22 7.11 -7.34 -2.62
CA ILE A 22 6.38 -6.10 -2.32
C ILE A 22 7.25 -4.86 -2.59
N THR A 23 8.56 -4.95 -2.36
CA THR A 23 9.47 -3.84 -2.64
C THR A 23 9.46 -3.50 -4.13
N ARG A 24 9.54 -4.51 -4.98
CA ARG A 24 9.46 -4.34 -6.44
C ARG A 24 8.09 -3.80 -6.85
N TYR A 25 7.02 -4.37 -6.30
CA TYR A 25 5.66 -3.97 -6.62
C TYR A 25 5.39 -2.52 -6.24
N CYS A 26 5.81 -2.08 -5.05
CA CYS A 26 5.66 -0.70 -4.63
C CYS A 26 6.32 0.28 -5.60
N ALA A 27 7.52 -0.05 -6.10
CA ALA A 27 8.21 0.78 -7.08
C ALA A 27 7.43 0.86 -8.40
N GLN A 28 6.86 -0.25 -8.85
CA GLN A 28 6.06 -0.29 -10.07
C GLN A 28 4.78 0.55 -9.94
N VAL A 29 4.10 0.45 -8.80
CA VAL A 29 2.87 1.23 -8.55
C VAL A 29 3.18 2.72 -8.46
N ARG A 30 4.26 3.10 -7.76
CA ARG A 30 4.65 4.51 -7.64
C ARG A 30 5.05 5.14 -8.99
N ALA A 31 5.42 4.34 -9.97
CA ALA A 31 5.72 4.82 -11.32
C ALA A 31 4.45 5.11 -12.14
N GLU A 32 3.28 4.67 -11.69
CA GLU A 32 2.00 4.94 -12.39
C GLU A 32 1.64 6.42 -12.25
N PRO A 33 1.19 7.09 -13.34
CA PRO A 33 0.95 8.53 -13.30
C PRO A 33 -0.08 9.01 -12.29
N GLY A 34 -1.08 8.18 -12.00
CA GLY A 34 -2.18 8.54 -11.09
C GLY A 34 -1.95 8.17 -9.63
N THR A 35 -0.81 7.58 -9.28
CA THR A 35 -0.51 7.19 -7.91
C THR A 35 -0.06 8.41 -7.10
N VAL A 36 -0.80 8.72 -6.04
CA VAL A 36 -0.42 9.77 -5.08
C VAL A 36 0.49 9.20 -4.01
N ARG A 37 0.14 8.04 -3.47
CA ARG A 37 0.95 7.34 -2.46
C ARG A 37 0.74 5.84 -2.61
N PHE A 38 1.81 5.09 -2.45
CA PHE A 38 1.75 3.63 -2.31
C PHE A 38 2.93 3.21 -1.43
N THR A 39 2.63 2.81 -0.21
CA THR A 39 3.65 2.41 0.77
C THR A 39 3.23 1.13 1.47
N CYS A 40 4.23 0.34 1.85
CA CYS A 40 4.02 -0.85 2.67
C CYS A 40 4.87 -0.71 3.92
N SER A 41 4.27 -0.95 5.07
CA SER A 41 4.92 -0.88 6.37
C SER A 41 4.66 -2.16 7.15
N GLU A 42 5.59 -2.54 8.02
CA GLU A 42 5.37 -3.65 8.92
C GLU A 42 4.73 -3.14 10.20
N ASP A 43 3.79 -3.91 10.75
CA ASP A 43 3.18 -3.63 12.04
C ASP A 43 4.22 -3.76 13.15
N VAL A 44 4.31 -2.77 14.06
CA VAL A 44 5.34 -2.77 15.11
C VAL A 44 5.05 -3.79 16.21
N GLU A 45 3.82 -4.28 16.32
CA GLU A 45 3.40 -5.21 17.38
C GLU A 45 3.17 -6.63 16.87
N GLU A 46 2.83 -6.79 15.58
CA GLU A 46 2.51 -8.08 14.98
C GLU A 46 3.56 -8.47 13.94
N PRO A 47 4.43 -9.42 14.26
CA PRO A 47 5.37 -9.95 13.27
C PRO A 47 4.63 -10.53 12.07
N ASN A 48 5.18 -10.33 10.87
CA ASN A 48 4.62 -10.82 9.61
C ASN A 48 3.31 -10.16 9.19
N ARG A 49 2.88 -9.09 9.88
CA ARG A 49 1.76 -8.27 9.43
C ARG A 49 2.28 -7.00 8.76
N PHE A 50 1.76 -6.75 7.56
CA PHE A 50 2.14 -5.60 6.75
C PHE A 50 0.90 -4.80 6.41
N VAL A 51 1.06 -3.47 6.31
CA VAL A 51 -0.03 -2.57 5.95
C VAL A 51 0.39 -1.78 4.73
N VAL A 52 -0.45 -1.85 3.70
CA VAL A 52 -0.31 -1.03 2.50
C VAL A 52 -1.25 0.16 2.62
N VAL A 53 -0.71 1.36 2.42
CA VAL A 53 -1.51 2.58 2.27
C VAL A 53 -1.37 3.05 0.85
N ALA A 54 -2.49 3.16 0.16
CA ALA A 54 -2.54 3.53 -1.25
C ALA A 54 -3.49 4.69 -1.47
N ASN A 55 -3.05 5.64 -2.29
CA ASN A 55 -3.87 6.74 -2.76
C ASN A 55 -3.75 6.87 -4.27
N TYR A 56 -4.88 7.05 -4.94
CA TYR A 56 -4.94 7.38 -6.35
C TYR A 56 -5.67 8.69 -6.52
N ALA A 57 -5.26 9.47 -7.53
CA ALA A 57 -5.79 10.81 -7.76
C ALA A 57 -7.30 10.80 -7.99
N ASP A 58 -7.80 9.80 -8.73
CA ASP A 58 -9.20 9.66 -9.10
C ASP A 58 -9.52 8.18 -9.38
N GLN A 59 -10.79 7.92 -9.69
CA GLN A 59 -11.26 6.58 -9.98
C GLN A 59 -10.61 6.00 -11.23
N ALA A 60 -10.37 6.81 -12.25
CA ALA A 60 -9.72 6.34 -13.48
C ALA A 60 -8.30 5.83 -13.22
N ALA A 61 -7.54 6.53 -12.36
CA ALA A 61 -6.20 6.10 -11.94
C ALA A 61 -6.26 4.78 -11.17
N GLY A 62 -7.23 4.60 -10.28
CA GLY A 62 -7.42 3.35 -9.55
C GLY A 62 -7.77 2.19 -10.47
N GLU A 63 -8.66 2.41 -11.44
CA GLU A 63 -9.03 1.40 -12.43
C GLU A 63 -7.84 1.01 -13.32
N ALA A 64 -7.04 1.99 -13.76
CA ALA A 64 -5.84 1.74 -14.54
C ALA A 64 -4.81 0.92 -13.75
N HIS A 65 -4.67 1.20 -12.44
CA HIS A 65 -3.82 0.43 -11.56
C HIS A 65 -4.24 -1.04 -11.53
N VAL A 66 -5.50 -1.31 -11.25
CA VAL A 66 -6.02 -2.70 -11.15
C VAL A 66 -5.83 -3.45 -12.48
N ALA A 67 -5.98 -2.77 -13.60
CA ALA A 67 -5.81 -3.36 -14.93
C ALA A 67 -4.34 -3.59 -15.32
N SER A 68 -3.38 -3.03 -14.58
CA SER A 68 -1.97 -3.15 -14.92
C SER A 68 -1.45 -4.59 -14.79
N GLU A 69 -0.42 -4.93 -15.57
CA GLU A 69 0.19 -6.27 -15.53
C GLU A 69 0.79 -6.56 -14.15
N HIS A 70 1.44 -5.58 -13.54
CA HIS A 70 2.06 -5.78 -12.23
C HIS A 70 1.00 -5.96 -11.12
N ALA A 71 -0.16 -5.29 -11.20
CA ALA A 71 -1.23 -5.52 -10.24
C ALA A 71 -1.82 -6.93 -10.41
N GLN A 72 -2.03 -7.38 -11.62
CA GLN A 72 -2.53 -8.74 -11.89
C GLN A 72 -1.53 -9.79 -11.40
N TRP A 73 -0.23 -9.56 -11.60
CA TRP A 73 0.80 -10.41 -11.04
C TRP A 73 0.70 -10.45 -9.50
N PHE A 74 0.56 -9.30 -8.86
CA PHE A 74 0.48 -9.19 -7.41
C PHE A 74 -0.69 -10.00 -6.84
N PHE A 75 -1.87 -9.85 -7.43
CA PHE A 75 -3.06 -10.59 -6.99
C PHE A 75 -2.90 -12.09 -7.15
N GLY A 76 -2.25 -12.55 -8.20
CA GLY A 76 -1.97 -13.97 -8.44
C GLY A 76 -0.86 -14.54 -7.56
N TRP A 77 0.07 -13.70 -7.14
CA TRP A 77 1.22 -14.09 -6.32
C TRP A 77 0.91 -14.13 -4.82
N LEU A 78 0.09 -13.20 -4.33
CA LEU A 78 -0.24 -13.10 -2.90
C LEU A 78 -0.64 -14.44 -2.27
N PRO A 79 -1.50 -15.28 -2.89
CA PRO A 79 -1.87 -16.56 -2.28
C PRO A 79 -0.70 -17.46 -1.92
N SER A 80 0.44 -17.31 -2.59
CA SER A 80 1.63 -18.13 -2.32
C SER A 80 2.43 -17.69 -1.09
N VAL A 81 2.19 -16.48 -0.57
CA VAL A 81 2.99 -15.91 0.52
C VAL A 81 2.18 -15.52 1.76
N VAL A 82 0.85 -15.45 1.66
CA VAL A 82 -0.01 -15.03 2.77
C VAL A 82 -0.51 -16.22 3.58
N SER A 83 -0.79 -15.98 4.88
CA SER A 83 -1.38 -16.97 5.77
C SER A 83 -2.91 -16.90 5.81
N ARG A 84 -3.48 -15.81 5.29
CA ARG A 84 -4.93 -15.59 5.21
C ARG A 84 -5.22 -14.59 4.09
N VAL A 85 -6.48 -14.55 3.65
CA VAL A 85 -6.89 -13.56 2.64
C VAL A 85 -6.70 -12.15 3.22
N PRO A 86 -6.00 -11.24 2.52
CA PRO A 86 -5.84 -9.87 2.98
C PRO A 86 -7.18 -9.16 3.15
N THR A 87 -7.22 -8.24 4.11
CA THR A 87 -8.38 -7.39 4.32
C THR A 87 -8.12 -5.99 3.77
N ILE A 88 -9.17 -5.33 3.31
CA ILE A 88 -9.06 -4.05 2.61
C ILE A 88 -10.16 -3.09 3.05
N VAL A 89 -9.78 -1.82 3.18
CA VAL A 89 -10.73 -0.70 3.22
C VAL A 89 -10.53 0.09 1.94
N TYR A 90 -11.61 0.35 1.23
CA TYR A 90 -11.61 1.14 0.00
C TYR A 90 -12.63 2.25 0.15
N GLN A 91 -12.20 3.50 -0.02
CA GLN A 91 -13.08 4.66 0.07
C GLN A 91 -12.74 5.68 -1.00
N GLU A 92 -13.75 6.30 -1.54
CA GLU A 92 -13.61 7.50 -2.34
C GLU A 92 -13.86 8.69 -1.41
N LEU A 93 -12.86 9.56 -1.27
CA LEU A 93 -12.90 10.69 -0.34
C LEU A 93 -12.80 12.00 -1.10
N PRO A 94 -13.45 13.08 -0.61
CA PRO A 94 -13.22 14.40 -1.15
C PRO A 94 -11.81 14.89 -0.80
N GLY A 95 -11.30 15.86 -1.57
CA GLY A 95 -10.00 16.44 -1.32
C GLY A 95 -8.89 15.81 -2.13
N ALA A 96 -7.70 16.38 -2.01
CA ALA A 96 -6.58 16.11 -2.89
C ALA A 96 -5.45 15.31 -2.25
N GLY A 97 -5.55 14.98 -0.98
CA GLY A 97 -4.50 14.16 -0.37
C GLY A 97 -4.09 14.57 1.03
N TRP A 98 -2.82 14.52 1.26
CA TRP A 98 -2.19 14.60 2.58
C TRP A 98 -1.95 16.04 3.00
N SER A 99 -2.12 16.32 4.28
CA SER A 99 -1.82 17.62 4.88
C SER A 99 -0.99 17.43 6.14
N GLU A 100 -0.30 18.48 6.54
CA GLU A 100 0.45 18.46 7.78
C GLU A 100 -0.48 18.51 8.99
N MET A 101 -0.07 17.86 10.07
CA MET A 101 -0.81 17.92 11.34
C MET A 101 -0.61 19.28 12.01
N SER A 102 -1.69 20.02 12.22
CA SER A 102 -1.64 21.34 12.85
C SER A 102 -1.24 21.29 14.33
N GLU A 103 -1.41 20.12 14.98
CA GLU A 103 -1.10 19.91 16.40
C GLU A 103 0.39 19.72 16.65
N VAL A 104 1.21 19.51 15.61
CA VAL A 104 2.63 19.18 15.75
C VAL A 104 3.47 20.34 15.21
N ARG A 105 4.38 20.83 16.04
CA ARG A 105 5.40 21.80 15.66
C ARG A 105 6.77 21.22 15.92
N LEU A 106 7.69 21.44 14.99
CA LEU A 106 9.08 21.02 15.19
C LEU A 106 9.75 21.86 16.28
N GLU A 107 10.65 21.23 17.01
CA GLU A 107 11.48 21.96 17.98
C GLU A 107 12.39 22.94 17.25
N SER A 108 12.57 24.14 17.85
CA SER A 108 13.51 25.12 17.31
C SER A 108 14.92 24.59 17.44
N ALA A 109 15.70 24.64 16.35
CA ALA A 109 17.14 24.40 16.40
C ALA A 109 17.83 25.66 16.90
N THR A 110 18.29 25.64 18.16
CA THR A 110 19.03 26.73 18.76
C THR A 110 20.44 26.30 19.10
#